data_b4a2c026640784ea8464791f1ac3d79f
#
_entry.id   b4a2c026640784ea8464791f1ac3d79f
#
_cell.length_a   1.000
_cell.length_b   1.000
_cell.length_c   1.000
_cell.angle_alpha   90.00
_cell.angle_beta   90.00
_cell.angle_gamma   90.00
#
_symmetry.space_group_name_H-M   'P 1'
#
loop_
_entity.id
_entity.type
_entity.pdbx_description
1 polymer ?
#
loop_
_entity_poly.entity_id
_entity_poly.type
_entity_poly.pdbx_seq_one_letter_code
_entity_poly.pdbx_strand_id
1 'polypeptide(L)'
;MKTITMLLTAFCIFFAAIGICLGADAQQGKLLFEIPTLGGGTSGKSCLTCHEHGRDFSLKTISKKQYLVMGNPVGTLAGVINFCIEVALRGEAIAENGQEMHDLLAYLSVFIQNNSDKSQ
;
A
#
# COMPACT_ATOMS: atom_id res chain seq x y z
N MET A 1 -46.05 10.84 -22.40
CA MET A 1 -45.59 10.49 -21.06
C MET A 1 -44.79 9.16 -21.02
N LYS A 2 -45.13 8.15 -21.76
CA LYS A 2 -44.38 6.86 -21.78
C LYS A 2 -42.97 6.94 -22.38
N THR A 3 -42.72 7.81 -23.33
CA THR A 3 -41.39 7.97 -24.01
C THR A 3 -40.37 8.71 -23.14
N ILE A 4 -40.80 9.63 -22.27
CA ILE A 4 -39.87 10.36 -21.37
C ILE A 4 -39.36 9.48 -20.22
N THR A 5 -40.24 8.59 -19.72
CA THR A 5 -39.88 7.65 -18.65
C THR A 5 -38.83 6.62 -19.14
N MET A 6 -38.91 6.20 -20.41
CA MET A 6 -37.97 5.24 -20.98
C MET A 6 -36.58 5.85 -21.23
N LEU A 7 -36.51 7.15 -21.54
CA LEU A 7 -35.24 7.88 -21.72
C LEU A 7 -34.50 8.11 -20.38
N LEU A 8 -35.26 8.36 -19.31
CA LEU A 8 -34.68 8.55 -17.96
C LEU A 8 -34.10 7.25 -17.38
N THR A 9 -34.74 6.10 -17.63
CA THR A 9 -34.22 4.82 -17.16
C THR A 9 -32.94 4.38 -17.91
N ALA A 10 -32.86 4.67 -19.23
CA ALA A 10 -31.65 4.40 -20.02
C ALA A 10 -30.46 5.25 -19.58
N PHE A 11 -30.69 6.49 -19.14
CA PHE A 11 -29.61 7.38 -18.67
C PHE A 11 -29.03 6.96 -17.32
N CYS A 12 -29.86 6.43 -16.41
CA CYS A 12 -29.37 5.93 -15.11
C CYS A 12 -28.51 4.65 -15.24
N ILE A 13 -28.76 3.80 -16.24
CA ILE A 13 -28.00 2.54 -16.43
C ILE A 13 -26.61 2.83 -17.01
N PHE A 14 -26.45 3.91 -17.78
CA PHE A 14 -25.15 4.26 -18.38
C PHE A 14 -24.13 4.83 -17.39
N PHE A 15 -24.59 5.37 -16.25
CA PHE A 15 -23.71 5.94 -15.22
C PHE A 15 -23.08 4.90 -14.26
N ALA A 16 -23.58 3.66 -14.26
CA ALA A 16 -23.12 2.61 -13.34
C ALA A 16 -21.85 1.86 -13.80
N ALA A 17 -21.30 2.18 -14.98
CA ALA A 17 -20.20 1.43 -15.58
C ALA A 17 -18.86 2.19 -15.63
N ILE A 18 -18.71 3.33 -14.92
CA ILE A 18 -17.40 3.94 -14.75
C ILE A 18 -16.74 3.25 -13.57
N GLY A 19 -16.18 2.08 -13.81
CA GLY A 19 -15.21 1.46 -12.92
C GLY A 19 -14.02 2.41 -12.80
N ILE A 20 -13.92 3.17 -11.71
CA ILE A 20 -12.74 3.95 -11.38
C ILE A 20 -11.63 2.93 -11.12
N CYS A 21 -10.78 2.72 -12.10
CA CYS A 21 -9.54 1.97 -11.92
C CYS A 21 -8.62 2.88 -11.08
N LEU A 22 -8.68 2.74 -9.76
CA LEU A 22 -7.77 3.45 -8.86
C LEU A 22 -6.38 2.86 -9.07
N GLY A 23 -5.50 3.62 -9.70
CA GLY A 23 -4.08 3.31 -9.76
C GLY A 23 -3.46 3.37 -8.36
N ALA A 24 -2.26 2.81 -8.20
CA ALA A 24 -1.51 2.91 -6.94
C ALA A 24 -1.15 4.38 -6.65
N ASP A 25 -1.44 4.83 -5.42
CA ASP A 25 -1.25 6.21 -4.97
C ASP A 25 -0.17 6.27 -3.88
N ALA A 26 1.01 6.81 -4.25
CA ALA A 26 2.12 6.95 -3.32
C ALA A 26 1.82 7.92 -2.16
N GLN A 27 0.91 8.87 -2.33
CA GLN A 27 0.50 9.78 -1.28
C GLN A 27 -0.35 9.09 -0.23
N GLN A 28 -1.28 8.25 -0.65
CA GLN A 28 -2.02 7.36 0.25
C GLN A 28 -1.09 6.36 0.91
N GLY A 29 -0.14 5.79 0.17
CA GLY A 29 0.88 4.91 0.70
C GLY A 29 1.72 5.55 1.81
N LYS A 30 2.06 6.85 1.68
CA LYS A 30 2.72 7.61 2.74
C LYS A 30 1.86 7.68 4.00
N LEU A 31 0.58 8.00 3.87
CA LEU A 31 -0.33 8.04 5.03
C LEU A 31 -0.42 6.69 5.71
N LEU A 32 -0.55 5.59 4.94
CA LEU A 32 -0.56 4.23 5.47
C LEU A 32 0.74 3.88 6.19
N PHE A 33 1.88 4.34 5.70
CA PHE A 33 3.19 4.13 6.33
C PHE A 33 3.35 4.85 7.67
N GLU A 34 2.66 5.97 7.85
CA GLU A 34 2.73 6.82 9.03
C GLU A 34 1.68 6.49 10.10
N ILE A 35 0.56 5.85 9.74
CA ILE A 35 -0.51 5.55 10.70
C ILE A 35 -0.18 4.32 11.57
N PRO A 36 -0.43 4.37 12.88
CA PRO A 36 -0.20 3.23 13.77
C PRO A 36 -1.29 2.16 13.72
N THR A 37 -2.40 2.42 13.04
CA THR A 37 -3.57 1.53 12.98
C THR A 37 -3.67 0.70 11.69
N LEU A 38 -2.62 0.66 10.88
CA LEU A 38 -2.59 -0.15 9.66
C LEU A 38 -2.83 -1.63 10.01
N GLY A 39 -3.73 -2.29 9.28
CA GLY A 39 -4.14 -3.65 9.57
C GLY A 39 -4.81 -3.83 10.94
N GLY A 40 -5.41 -2.78 11.51
CA GLY A 40 -5.95 -2.82 12.87
C GLY A 40 -4.87 -2.85 13.96
N GLY A 41 -3.68 -2.36 13.68
CA GLY A 41 -2.53 -2.36 14.60
C GLY A 41 -2.85 -1.77 15.97
N THR A 42 -2.39 -2.44 17.03
CA THR A 42 -2.67 -2.09 18.44
C THR A 42 -1.42 -1.75 19.24
N SER A 43 -0.21 -1.84 18.63
CA SER A 43 1.05 -1.57 19.34
C SER A 43 1.35 -0.08 19.52
N GLY A 44 0.61 0.82 18.88
CA GLY A 44 0.90 2.25 18.80
C GLY A 44 2.09 2.62 17.92
N LYS A 45 2.69 1.64 17.21
CA LYS A 45 3.80 1.82 16.27
C LYS A 45 3.28 1.88 14.85
N SER A 46 3.98 2.66 14.00
CA SER A 46 3.79 2.66 12.55
C SER A 46 5.06 2.16 11.86
N CYS A 47 5.03 2.01 10.55
CA CYS A 47 6.24 1.69 9.77
C CYS A 47 7.31 2.76 9.98
N LEU A 48 6.90 4.04 10.02
CA LEU A 48 7.79 5.17 10.25
C LEU A 48 8.53 5.08 11.59
N THR A 49 7.92 4.50 12.62
CA THR A 49 8.54 4.37 13.95
C THR A 49 9.88 3.62 13.92
N CYS A 50 9.99 2.59 13.08
CA CYS A 50 11.20 1.80 12.94
C CYS A 50 12.04 2.20 11.71
N HIS A 51 11.40 2.70 10.65
CA HIS A 51 12.02 3.03 9.38
C HIS A 51 12.09 4.55 9.13
N GLU A 52 12.41 5.28 10.19
CA GLU A 52 12.57 6.74 10.13
C GLU A 52 13.63 7.13 9.09
N HIS A 53 13.32 8.12 8.25
CA HIS A 53 14.17 8.60 7.16
C HIS A 53 14.60 7.51 6.16
N GLY A 54 13.85 6.41 6.04
CA GLY A 54 14.15 5.32 5.09
C GLY A 54 15.33 4.47 5.49
N ARG A 55 15.66 4.46 6.77
CA ARG A 55 16.68 3.55 7.29
C ARG A 55 16.39 2.13 6.80
N ASP A 56 17.41 1.47 6.30
CA ASP A 56 17.39 0.11 5.75
C ASP A 56 16.64 -0.05 4.40
N PHE A 57 16.14 1.02 3.81
CA PHE A 57 15.53 0.99 2.49
C PHE A 57 16.50 1.40 1.39
N SER A 58 16.63 0.54 0.40
CA SER A 58 17.36 0.81 -0.85
C SER A 58 16.70 0.05 -1.99
N LEU A 59 16.94 0.45 -3.24
CA LEU A 59 16.46 -0.29 -4.41
C LEU A 59 16.90 -1.77 -4.34
N LYS A 60 18.14 -2.03 -3.93
CA LYS A 60 18.66 -3.39 -3.74
C LYS A 60 17.87 -4.16 -2.67
N THR A 61 17.41 -3.49 -1.62
CA THR A 61 16.64 -4.12 -0.54
C THR A 61 15.24 -4.48 -0.98
N ILE A 62 14.55 -3.60 -1.68
CA ILE A 62 13.13 -3.82 -2.06
C ILE A 62 12.95 -4.66 -3.34
N SER A 63 13.98 -4.83 -4.15
CA SER A 63 13.92 -5.61 -5.41
C SER A 63 14.43 -7.04 -5.29
N LYS A 64 14.57 -7.57 -4.09
CA LYS A 64 14.99 -8.95 -3.85
C LYS A 64 13.94 -9.95 -4.33
N LYS A 65 14.41 -11.10 -4.78
CA LYS A 65 13.53 -12.23 -5.12
C LYS A 65 13.08 -13.03 -3.90
N GLN A 66 13.78 -12.87 -2.77
CA GLN A 66 13.48 -13.52 -1.51
C GLN A 66 14.05 -12.68 -0.36
N TYR A 67 13.31 -12.61 0.72
CA TYR A 67 13.68 -11.91 1.94
C TYR A 67 13.87 -12.90 3.08
N LEU A 68 14.74 -12.57 4.01
CA LEU A 68 14.85 -13.27 5.28
C LEU A 68 14.47 -12.28 6.39
N VAL A 69 13.31 -12.51 7.01
CA VAL A 69 12.76 -11.64 8.04
C VAL A 69 12.73 -12.41 9.36
N MET A 70 13.54 -11.99 10.32
CA MET A 70 13.69 -12.67 11.62
C MET A 70 13.93 -14.18 11.49
N GLY A 71 14.72 -14.62 10.48
CA GLY A 71 15.01 -16.02 10.21
C GLY A 71 13.97 -16.75 9.36
N ASN A 72 12.85 -16.09 9.00
CA ASN A 72 11.80 -16.68 8.16
C ASN A 72 11.96 -16.25 6.70
N PRO A 73 11.95 -17.20 5.74
CA PRO A 73 11.98 -16.85 4.33
C PRO A 73 10.63 -16.29 3.89
N VAL A 74 10.65 -15.13 3.24
CA VAL A 74 9.46 -14.44 2.71
C VAL A 74 9.67 -14.15 1.23
N GLY A 75 8.75 -14.56 0.37
CA GLY A 75 8.91 -14.53 -1.08
C GLY A 75 8.70 -13.16 -1.72
N THR A 76 7.95 -12.26 -1.08
CA THR A 76 7.54 -10.97 -1.67
C THR A 76 7.76 -9.81 -0.71
N LEU A 77 7.93 -8.60 -1.25
CA LEU A 77 7.97 -7.39 -0.42
C LEU A 77 6.62 -7.17 0.29
N ALA A 78 5.50 -7.48 -0.36
CA ALA A 78 4.19 -7.44 0.26
C ALA A 78 4.10 -8.38 1.47
N GLY A 79 4.62 -9.60 1.35
CA GLY A 79 4.72 -10.53 2.48
C GLY A 79 5.61 -10.01 3.62
N VAL A 80 6.71 -9.30 3.32
CA VAL A 80 7.54 -8.62 4.34
C VAL A 80 6.75 -7.53 5.07
N ILE A 81 5.99 -6.72 4.33
CA ILE A 81 5.14 -5.69 4.92
C ILE A 81 4.11 -6.33 5.85
N ASN A 82 3.43 -7.39 5.40
CA ASN A 82 2.44 -8.10 6.22
C ASN A 82 3.07 -8.71 7.47
N PHE A 83 4.25 -9.32 7.36
CA PHE A 83 4.98 -9.81 8.53
C PHE A 83 5.24 -8.68 9.55
N CYS A 84 5.62 -7.49 9.08
CA CYS A 84 5.83 -6.34 9.98
C CYS A 84 4.50 -5.83 10.58
N ILE A 85 3.40 -5.85 9.83
CA ILE A 85 2.06 -5.49 10.35
C ILE A 85 1.69 -6.43 11.49
N GLU A 86 1.84 -7.73 11.31
CA GLU A 86 1.46 -8.72 12.33
C GLU A 86 2.37 -8.67 13.56
N VAL A 87 3.68 -8.63 13.37
CA VAL A 87 4.65 -8.75 14.47
C VAL A 87 4.91 -7.41 15.16
N ALA A 88 5.17 -6.34 14.41
CA ALA A 88 5.59 -5.05 14.96
C ALA A 88 4.39 -4.15 15.31
N LEU A 89 3.38 -4.11 14.46
CA LEU A 89 2.18 -3.29 14.67
C LEU A 89 1.12 -4.02 15.50
N ARG A 90 1.21 -5.36 15.62
CA ARG A 90 0.19 -6.22 16.26
C ARG A 90 -1.18 -6.04 15.60
N GLY A 91 -1.19 -6.05 14.29
CA GLY A 91 -2.35 -5.99 13.43
C GLY A 91 -2.59 -7.31 12.70
N GLU A 92 -3.45 -7.26 11.70
CA GLU A 92 -3.73 -8.35 10.77
C GLU A 92 -3.16 -8.03 9.40
N ALA A 93 -2.68 -9.05 8.68
CA ALA A 93 -2.19 -8.91 7.32
C ALA A 93 -3.25 -8.27 6.41
N ILE A 94 -2.82 -7.30 5.60
CA ILE A 94 -3.68 -6.71 4.56
C ILE A 94 -3.56 -7.51 3.26
N ALA A 95 -4.55 -7.40 2.37
CA ALA A 95 -4.54 -8.12 1.10
C ALA A 95 -3.32 -7.71 0.24
N GLU A 96 -2.47 -8.68 -0.15
CA GLU A 96 -1.25 -8.41 -0.94
C GLU A 96 -1.55 -7.79 -2.31
N ASN A 97 -2.70 -8.08 -2.89
CA ASN A 97 -3.21 -7.51 -4.14
C ASN A 97 -4.26 -6.42 -3.92
N GLY A 98 -4.39 -5.92 -2.70
CA GLY A 98 -5.32 -4.86 -2.33
C GLY A 98 -4.76 -3.45 -2.60
N GLN A 99 -5.66 -2.46 -2.62
CA GLN A 99 -5.29 -1.07 -2.87
C GLN A 99 -4.28 -0.53 -1.85
N GLU A 100 -4.48 -0.81 -0.55
CA GLU A 100 -3.57 -0.38 0.52
C GLU A 100 -2.13 -0.88 0.30
N MET A 101 -1.98 -2.14 -0.10
CA MET A 101 -0.66 -2.70 -0.40
C MET A 101 -0.04 -2.05 -1.64
N HIS A 102 -0.83 -1.85 -2.70
CA HIS A 102 -0.35 -1.16 -3.90
C HIS A 102 0.12 0.26 -3.61
N ASP A 103 -0.62 0.99 -2.80
CA ASP A 103 -0.27 2.36 -2.39
C ASP A 103 1.00 2.39 -1.55
N LEU A 104 1.15 1.48 -0.59
CA LEU A 104 2.39 1.33 0.19
C LEU A 104 3.61 1.02 -0.69
N LEU A 105 3.48 0.08 -1.63
CA LEU A 105 4.56 -0.27 -2.55
C LEU A 105 4.93 0.90 -3.47
N ALA A 106 3.94 1.67 -3.94
CA ALA A 106 4.16 2.88 -4.72
C ALA A 106 4.92 3.93 -3.91
N TYR A 107 4.53 4.17 -2.66
CA TYR A 107 5.24 5.09 -1.77
C TYR A 107 6.68 4.68 -1.53
N LEU A 108 6.94 3.42 -1.20
CA LEU A 108 8.29 2.91 -0.96
C LEU A 108 9.18 3.09 -2.19
N SER A 109 8.65 2.89 -3.39
CA SER A 109 9.40 3.08 -4.64
C SER A 109 9.80 4.53 -4.85
N VAL A 110 8.88 5.48 -4.68
CA VAL A 110 9.15 6.92 -4.81
C VAL A 110 10.10 7.41 -3.71
N PHE A 111 9.87 6.96 -2.48
CA PHE A 111 10.67 7.36 -1.33
C PHE A 111 12.15 6.97 -1.48
N ILE A 112 12.42 5.78 -1.97
CA ILE A 112 13.78 5.29 -2.20
C ILE A 112 14.45 6.04 -3.35
N GLN A 113 13.75 6.30 -4.45
CA GLN A 113 14.28 7.09 -5.55
C GLN A 113 14.72 8.49 -5.09
N ASN A 114 13.86 9.19 -4.36
CA ASN A 114 14.16 10.53 -3.85
C ASN A 114 15.35 10.56 -2.87
N ASN A 115 15.60 9.49 -2.14
CA ASN A 115 16.73 9.40 -1.22
C ASN A 115 18.02 8.97 -1.92
N SER A 116 17.95 8.22 -3.00
CA SER A 116 19.11 7.84 -3.81
C SER A 116 19.74 9.06 -4.51
N ASP A 117 18.91 9.99 -4.97
CA ASP A 117 19.37 11.23 -5.64
C ASP A 117 20.04 12.22 -4.68
N LYS A 118 19.75 12.15 -3.38
CA LYS A 118 20.34 13.03 -2.36
C LYS A 118 21.71 12.56 -1.85
N SER A 119 22.10 11.32 -2.18
CA SER A 119 23.36 10.73 -1.73
C SER A 119 24.48 10.77 -2.77
N GLN A 120 24.26 11.45 -3.91
CA GLN A 120 25.27 11.78 -4.92
C GLN A 120 25.68 13.24 -4.83
#